data_acf7662352978d1bfcb6ff998222b522
#
_entry.id   acf7662352978d1bfcb6ff998222b522
#
_cell.length_a   1.000
_cell.length_b   1.000
_cell.length_c   1.000
_cell.angle_alpha   90.00
_cell.angle_beta   90.00
_cell.angle_gamma   90.00
#
_symmetry.space_group_name_H-M   'P 1'
#
loop_
_entity.id
_entity.type
_entity.pdbx_description
1 polymer ?
#
loop_
_entity_poly.entity_id
_entity_poly.type
_entity_poly.pdbx_seq_one_letter_code
_entity_poly.pdbx_strand_id
1 'polypeptide(L)'
;MPEAPERHVFVYGTLRRGGRNDINRLSPAPDYVGMGEVRGVLYHLDWYPGLALGGEEAVTVVGEVYRISAELEAILDGIEQIVPGADSEYFKREVEIAVQGRPVTCLLYEINPVHVRERRPMGHGDWIVFHHG
;
A
#
# COMPACT_ATOMS: atom_id res chain seq x y z
N MET A 1 31.65 -3.23 3.06
CA MET A 1 30.66 -2.42 3.77
C MET A 1 29.26 -2.92 3.44
N PRO A 2 28.50 -3.29 4.42
CA PRO A 2 27.15 -3.77 4.10
C PRO A 2 26.31 -2.62 3.58
N GLU A 3 25.62 -2.88 2.49
CA GLU A 3 24.64 -1.94 1.99
C GLU A 3 23.45 -1.91 2.94
N ALA A 4 22.72 -0.79 2.95
CA ALA A 4 21.46 -0.73 3.67
C ALA A 4 20.55 -1.84 3.15
N PRO A 5 19.84 -2.57 4.03
CA PRO A 5 18.96 -3.63 3.57
C PRO A 5 17.90 -3.06 2.64
N GLU A 6 17.69 -3.75 1.52
CA GLU A 6 16.60 -3.40 0.61
C GLU A 6 15.28 -3.71 1.29
N ARG A 7 14.31 -2.85 1.03
CA ARG A 7 12.99 -3.00 1.60
C ARG A 7 12.02 -3.32 0.48
N HIS A 8 10.91 -3.93 0.86
CA HIS A 8 9.80 -4.19 -0.07
C HIS A 8 8.60 -3.39 0.38
N VAL A 9 7.78 -2.97 -0.58
CA VAL A 9 6.53 -2.25 -0.31
C VAL A 9 5.39 -2.93 -1.06
N PHE A 10 4.24 -3.03 -0.41
CA PHE A 10 3.00 -3.50 -1.02
C PHE A 10 2.14 -2.27 -1.32
N VAL A 11 1.84 -2.05 -2.59
CA VAL A 11 1.00 -0.93 -3.01
C VAL A 11 -0.33 -1.44 -3.54
N TYR A 12 -1.42 -0.86 -3.06
CA TYR A 12 -2.77 -1.36 -3.35
C TYR A 12 -3.68 -0.31 -3.99
N GLY A 13 -3.21 0.91 -4.15
CA GLY A 13 -4.02 2.02 -4.63
C GLY A 13 -3.38 2.80 -5.77
N THR A 14 -3.32 4.12 -5.60
CA THR A 14 -2.85 5.03 -6.66
C THR A 14 -1.40 4.82 -7.05
N LEU A 15 -0.60 4.19 -6.19
CA LEU A 15 0.80 3.87 -6.49
C LEU A 15 0.96 2.66 -7.41
N ARG A 16 -0.12 1.90 -7.65
CA ARG A 16 -0.07 0.74 -8.55
C ARG A 16 0.23 1.17 -9.97
N ARG A 17 0.75 0.23 -10.78
CA ARG A 17 1.03 0.46 -12.20
C ARG A 17 -0.25 0.94 -12.90
N GLY A 18 -0.15 2.03 -13.61
CA GLY A 18 -1.29 2.65 -14.26
C GLY A 18 -2.13 3.54 -13.35
N GLY A 19 -1.82 3.59 -12.07
CA GLY A 19 -2.50 4.46 -11.13
C GLY A 19 -2.05 5.91 -11.25
N ARG A 20 -2.76 6.78 -10.56
CA ARG A 20 -2.50 8.22 -10.62
C ARG A 20 -1.11 8.60 -10.17
N ASN A 21 -0.59 7.89 -9.15
CA ASN A 21 0.75 8.12 -8.60
C ASN A 21 1.64 6.92 -8.86
N ASP A 22 1.55 6.31 -10.02
CA ASP A 22 2.28 5.10 -10.38
C ASP A 22 3.71 5.14 -9.85
N ILE A 23 4.04 4.18 -8.99
CA ILE A 23 5.35 4.10 -8.33
C ILE A 23 6.49 3.98 -9.35
N ASN A 24 6.20 3.43 -10.53
CA ASN A 24 7.20 3.26 -11.58
C ASN A 24 7.65 4.58 -12.21
N ARG A 25 6.96 5.66 -11.94
CA ARG A 25 7.34 7.00 -12.41
C ARG A 25 8.26 7.72 -11.44
N LEU A 26 8.45 7.17 -10.25
CA LEU A 26 9.29 7.80 -9.23
C LEU A 26 10.76 7.51 -9.51
N SER A 27 11.63 8.37 -8.98
CA SER A 27 13.08 8.22 -9.12
C SER A 27 13.73 8.34 -7.74
N PRO A 28 14.53 7.36 -7.33
CA PRO A 28 14.93 6.15 -8.08
C PRO A 28 13.76 5.19 -8.26
N ALA A 29 13.70 4.54 -9.42
CA ALA A 29 12.61 3.64 -9.73
C ALA A 29 12.68 2.36 -8.91
N PRO A 30 11.52 1.76 -8.57
CA PRO A 30 11.50 0.49 -7.88
C PRO A 30 11.72 -0.69 -8.82
N ASP A 31 11.95 -1.87 -8.23
CA ASP A 31 11.99 -3.12 -8.99
C ASP A 31 10.72 -3.91 -8.69
N TYR A 32 9.97 -4.26 -9.71
CA TYR A 32 8.77 -5.04 -9.57
C TYR A 32 9.10 -6.47 -9.15
N VAL A 33 8.46 -6.96 -8.08
CA VAL A 33 8.69 -8.31 -7.56
C VAL A 33 7.55 -9.25 -7.95
N GLY A 34 6.32 -8.80 -7.83
CA GLY A 34 5.16 -9.62 -8.17
C GLY A 34 3.88 -9.08 -7.58
N MET A 35 2.77 -9.76 -7.90
CA MET A 35 1.48 -9.45 -7.29
C MET A 35 1.44 -10.07 -5.90
N GLY A 36 0.74 -9.40 -4.99
CA GLY A 36 0.53 -9.88 -3.63
C GLY A 36 -0.89 -9.65 -3.17
N GLU A 37 -1.23 -10.25 -2.04
CA GLU A 37 -2.56 -10.14 -1.47
C GLU A 37 -2.47 -10.01 0.05
N VAL A 38 -3.40 -9.24 0.62
CA VAL A 38 -3.60 -9.15 2.07
C VAL A 38 -5.09 -9.24 2.37
N ARG A 39 -5.45 -9.56 3.60
CA ARG A 39 -6.84 -9.51 4.04
C ARG A 39 -7.11 -8.19 4.72
N GLY A 40 -8.11 -7.48 4.23
CA GLY A 40 -8.46 -6.19 4.79
C GLY A 40 -9.68 -5.59 4.13
N VAL A 41 -9.94 -4.34 4.43
CA VAL A 41 -11.10 -3.61 3.91
C VAL A 41 -10.59 -2.37 3.20
N LEU A 42 -10.96 -2.21 1.92
CA LEU A 42 -10.67 -0.98 1.19
C LEU A 42 -11.83 0.00 1.35
N TYR A 43 -11.49 1.25 1.62
CA TYR A 43 -12.43 2.35 1.69
C TYR A 43 -12.10 3.35 0.58
N HIS A 44 -13.14 3.90 -0.03
CA HIS A 44 -13.00 4.95 -1.02
C HIS A 44 -12.94 6.28 -0.28
N LEU A 45 -11.77 6.87 -0.26
CA LEU A 45 -11.59 8.22 0.23
C LEU A 45 -11.72 9.17 -0.95
N ASP A 46 -11.76 10.22 -1.17
CA ASP A 46 -12.00 11.06 -2.33
C ASP A 46 -11.57 10.38 -3.64
N TRP A 47 -10.31 10.52 -4.05
CA TRP A 47 -9.80 9.95 -5.30
C TRP A 47 -8.79 8.84 -5.08
N TYR A 48 -8.66 8.38 -3.84
CA TYR A 48 -7.67 7.38 -3.45
C TYR A 48 -8.26 6.44 -2.39
N PRO A 49 -7.68 5.23 -2.22
CA PRO A 49 -8.20 4.27 -1.26
C PRO A 49 -7.48 4.35 0.07
N GLY A 50 -8.13 3.83 1.10
CA GLY A 50 -7.51 3.53 2.37
C GLY A 50 -7.75 2.07 2.73
N LEU A 51 -6.70 1.35 3.10
CA LEU A 51 -6.78 -0.05 3.51
C LEU A 51 -6.71 -0.15 5.02
N ALA A 52 -7.71 -0.83 5.61
CA ALA A 52 -7.67 -1.26 7.01
C ALA A 52 -7.42 -2.76 7.04
N LEU A 53 -6.37 -3.19 7.74
CA LEU A 53 -6.01 -4.60 7.81
C LEU A 53 -6.98 -5.39 8.67
N GLY A 54 -7.34 -6.60 8.23
CA GLY A 54 -8.19 -7.49 8.99
C GLY A 54 -9.63 -7.03 9.09
N GLY A 55 -10.33 -7.48 10.13
CA GLY A 55 -11.72 -7.11 10.39
C GLY A 55 -12.69 -8.15 9.89
N GLU A 56 -13.94 -8.06 10.37
CA GLU A 56 -14.99 -9.01 10.04
C GLU A 56 -15.40 -8.93 8.56
N GLU A 57 -15.32 -7.75 7.98
CA GLU A 57 -15.67 -7.53 6.58
C GLU A 57 -14.48 -7.65 5.64
N ALA A 58 -13.37 -8.18 6.13
CA ALA A 58 -12.15 -8.28 5.33
C ALA A 58 -12.36 -9.10 4.07
N VAL A 59 -11.83 -8.58 2.97
CA VAL A 59 -11.79 -9.26 1.68
C VAL A 59 -10.33 -9.43 1.27
N THR A 60 -10.09 -10.15 0.21
CA THR A 60 -8.74 -10.24 -0.37
C THR A 60 -8.45 -8.93 -1.09
N VAL A 61 -7.41 -8.23 -0.64
CA VAL A 61 -6.97 -6.98 -1.26
C VAL A 61 -5.75 -7.28 -2.11
N VAL A 62 -5.84 -7.01 -3.41
CA VAL A 62 -4.74 -7.24 -4.35
C VAL A 62 -3.89 -6.00 -4.52
N GLY A 63 -2.60 -6.23 -4.70
CA GLY A 63 -1.66 -5.16 -4.94
C GLY A 63 -0.39 -5.67 -5.59
N GLU A 64 0.59 -4.81 -5.66
CA GLU A 64 1.88 -5.09 -6.28
C GLU A 64 2.98 -4.94 -5.24
N VAL A 65 3.97 -5.82 -5.30
CA VAL A 65 5.13 -5.78 -4.42
C VAL A 65 6.32 -5.29 -5.22
N TYR A 66 7.00 -4.30 -4.67
CA TYR A 66 8.19 -3.69 -5.26
C TYR A 66 9.33 -3.69 -4.26
N ARG A 67 10.54 -3.88 -4.78
CA ARG A 67 11.76 -3.68 -4.00
C ARG A 67 12.17 -2.22 -4.16
N ILE A 68 12.43 -1.55 -3.04
CA ILE A 68 12.70 -0.11 -3.03
C ILE A 68 13.98 0.22 -2.27
N SER A 69 14.58 1.35 -2.66
CA SER A 69 15.71 1.90 -1.95
C SER A 69 15.25 2.75 -0.76
N ALA A 70 16.18 3.09 0.14
CA ALA A 70 15.88 3.99 1.24
C ALA A 70 15.44 5.37 0.73
N GLU A 71 15.99 5.84 -0.38
CA GLU A 71 15.60 7.11 -0.98
C GLU A 71 14.15 7.07 -1.44
N LEU A 72 13.75 6.00 -2.11
CA LEU A 72 12.38 5.85 -2.58
C LEU A 72 11.42 5.68 -1.41
N GLU A 73 11.83 4.98 -0.37
CA GLU A 73 11.00 4.84 0.84
C GLU A 73 10.69 6.23 1.43
N ALA A 74 11.67 7.11 1.51
CA ALA A 74 11.46 8.46 2.01
C ALA A 74 10.49 9.26 1.13
N ILE A 75 10.55 9.07 -0.18
CA ILE A 75 9.62 9.72 -1.12
C ILE A 75 8.19 9.21 -0.89
N LEU A 76 8.04 7.89 -0.71
CA LEU A 76 6.73 7.28 -0.44
C LEU A 76 6.15 7.78 0.88
N ASP A 77 6.96 7.90 1.92
CA ASP A 77 6.51 8.44 3.21
C ASP A 77 5.98 9.86 3.04
N GLY A 78 6.62 10.66 2.18
CA GLY A 78 6.15 12.01 1.88
C GLY A 78 4.83 12.02 1.13
N ILE A 79 4.64 11.12 0.16
CA ILE A 79 3.39 11.00 -0.59
C ILE A 79 2.25 10.58 0.34
N GLU A 80 2.50 9.64 1.25
CA GLU A 80 1.50 9.15 2.18
C GLU A 80 1.33 10.05 3.40
N GLN A 81 2.11 11.12 3.48
CA GLN A 81 2.05 12.09 4.57
C GLN A 81 2.24 11.47 5.94
N ILE A 82 3.22 10.58 6.05
CA ILE A 82 3.57 9.97 7.34
C ILE A 82 4.32 10.99 8.17
N VAL A 83 3.72 11.39 9.28
CA VAL A 83 4.34 12.28 10.26
C VAL A 83 4.33 11.62 11.62
N PRO A 84 5.30 11.93 12.50
CA PRO A 84 5.27 11.41 13.86
C PRO A 84 4.01 11.88 14.59
N GLY A 85 3.30 10.95 15.21
CA GLY A 85 2.13 11.26 16.01
C GLY A 85 0.86 10.65 15.45
N ALA A 86 -0.26 10.96 16.12
CA ALA A 86 -1.54 10.31 15.85
C ALA A 86 -2.32 10.91 14.68
N ASP A 87 -1.85 12.02 14.12
CA ASP A 87 -2.59 12.76 13.10
C ASP A 87 -2.25 12.33 11.66
N SER A 88 -1.35 11.36 11.50
CA SER A 88 -1.03 10.83 10.17
C SER A 88 -2.27 10.21 9.54
N GLU A 89 -2.47 10.47 8.25
CA GLU A 89 -3.55 9.85 7.50
C GLU A 89 -3.32 8.34 7.36
N TYR A 90 -2.08 7.94 7.22
CA TYR A 90 -1.70 6.53 7.10
C TYR A 90 -0.69 6.15 8.18
N PHE A 91 -0.76 4.91 8.62
CA PHE A 91 0.24 4.31 9.49
C PHE A 91 1.09 3.34 8.68
N LYS A 92 2.38 3.41 8.84
CA LYS A 92 3.34 2.53 8.17
C LYS A 92 3.42 1.22 8.94
N ARG A 93 3.13 0.11 8.28
CA ARG A 93 3.16 -1.22 8.86
C ARG A 93 4.15 -2.11 8.13
N GLU A 94 4.62 -3.13 8.81
CA GLU A 94 5.34 -4.22 8.17
C GLU A 94 4.45 -5.45 8.21
N VAL A 95 4.20 -6.05 7.04
CA VAL A 95 3.36 -7.24 6.92
C VAL A 95 4.05 -8.26 6.04
N GLU A 96 3.78 -9.54 6.30
CA GLU A 96 4.29 -10.61 5.47
C GLU A 96 3.29 -10.92 4.38
N ILE A 97 3.73 -10.87 3.12
CA ILE A 97 2.87 -11.05 1.96
C ILE A 97 3.44 -12.18 1.12
N ALA A 98 2.59 -13.13 0.74
CA ALA A 98 3.00 -14.21 -0.14
C ALA A 98 3.08 -13.69 -1.58
N VAL A 99 4.25 -13.82 -2.19
CA VAL A 99 4.49 -13.48 -3.58
C VAL A 99 5.05 -14.71 -4.25
N GLN A 100 4.31 -15.29 -5.21
CA GLN A 100 4.68 -16.51 -5.88
C GLN A 100 5.01 -17.64 -4.90
N GLY A 101 4.20 -17.74 -3.83
CA GLY A 101 4.36 -18.76 -2.81
C GLY A 101 5.47 -18.53 -1.79
N ARG A 102 6.14 -17.38 -1.84
CA ARG A 102 7.22 -17.03 -0.91
C ARG A 102 6.80 -15.87 -0.01
N PRO A 103 7.05 -15.95 1.29
CA PRO A 103 6.76 -14.82 2.18
C PRO A 103 7.77 -13.69 1.97
N VAL A 104 7.26 -12.49 1.81
CA VAL A 104 8.08 -11.28 1.67
C VAL A 104 7.57 -10.27 2.69
N THR A 105 8.47 -9.77 3.54
CA THR A 105 8.12 -8.73 4.49
C THR A 105 8.04 -7.40 3.75
N CYS A 106 6.85 -6.79 3.75
CA CYS A 106 6.58 -5.57 3.01
C CYS A 106 6.15 -4.45 3.93
N LEU A 107 6.54 -3.24 3.57
CA LEU A 107 5.92 -2.04 4.11
C LEU A 107 4.54 -1.89 3.51
N LEU A 108 3.61 -1.41 4.31
CA LEU A 108 2.24 -1.17 3.87
C LEU A 108 1.72 0.06 4.61
N TYR A 109 1.06 0.94 3.89
CA TYR A 109 0.48 2.14 4.47
C TYR A 109 -0.99 1.89 4.76
N GLU A 110 -1.29 1.62 6.04
CA GLU A 110 -2.65 1.36 6.51
C GLU A 110 -3.34 2.67 6.86
N ILE A 111 -4.60 2.81 6.44
CA ILE A 111 -5.36 4.02 6.75
C ILE A 111 -5.56 4.17 8.26
N ASN A 112 -5.41 5.39 8.75
CA ASN A 112 -5.76 5.71 10.12
C ASN A 112 -7.28 5.53 10.29
N PRO A 113 -7.75 4.70 11.23
CA PRO A 113 -9.18 4.41 11.38
C PRO A 113 -10.06 5.63 11.56
N VAL A 114 -9.50 6.72 12.10
CA VAL A 114 -10.25 7.97 12.28
C VAL A 114 -10.81 8.50 10.97
N HIS A 115 -10.10 8.27 9.85
CA HIS A 115 -10.49 8.80 8.55
C HIS A 115 -11.56 7.98 7.84
N VAL A 116 -11.90 6.81 8.36
CA VAL A 116 -12.88 5.90 7.71
C VAL A 116 -14.08 5.58 8.56
N ARG A 117 -14.24 6.23 9.73
CA ARG A 117 -15.32 5.92 10.68
C ARG A 117 -16.71 5.98 10.06
N GLU A 118 -16.94 6.90 9.13
CA GLU A 118 -18.24 7.10 8.51
C GLU A 118 -18.24 6.71 7.03
N ARG A 119 -17.23 5.95 6.60
CA ARG A 119 -17.10 5.55 5.21
C ARG A 119 -17.58 4.12 5.04
N ARG A 120 -18.12 3.82 3.87
CA ARG A 120 -18.54 2.46 3.54
C ARG A 120 -17.39 1.72 2.87
N PRO A 121 -17.23 0.43 3.20
CA PRO A 121 -16.27 -0.40 2.48
C PRO A 121 -16.61 -0.48 0.99
N MET A 122 -15.59 -0.62 0.15
CA MET A 122 -15.79 -0.76 -1.29
C MET A 122 -16.45 -2.08 -1.68
N GLY A 123 -16.37 -3.10 -0.82
CA GLY A 123 -16.96 -4.40 -1.09
C GLY A 123 -16.06 -5.34 -1.88
N HIS A 124 -14.93 -4.87 -2.36
CA HIS A 124 -13.91 -5.69 -3.03
C HIS A 124 -12.53 -5.11 -2.76
N GLY A 125 -11.51 -5.83 -3.18
CA GLY A 125 -10.13 -5.50 -2.83
C GLY A 125 -9.23 -5.08 -4.00
N ASP A 126 -9.80 -4.63 -5.11
CA ASP A 126 -8.98 -4.24 -6.27
C ASP A 126 -9.30 -2.81 -6.69
N TRP A 127 -8.44 -1.90 -6.27
CA TRP A 127 -8.60 -0.47 -6.55
C TRP A 127 -8.60 -0.17 -8.06
N ILE A 128 -7.73 -0.85 -8.81
CA ILE A 128 -7.61 -0.60 -10.25
C ILE A 128 -8.90 -1.01 -10.96
N VAL A 129 -9.48 -2.15 -10.61
CA VAL A 129 -10.76 -2.58 -11.16
C VAL A 129 -11.85 -1.57 -10.86
N PHE A 130 -11.87 -1.05 -9.63
CA PHE A 130 -12.86 -0.05 -9.22
C PHE A 130 -12.79 1.21 -10.09
N HIS A 131 -11.58 1.66 -10.43
CA HIS A 131 -11.40 2.90 -11.20
C HIS A 131 -11.43 2.73 -12.70
N HIS A 132 -11.12 1.53 -13.21
CA HIS A 132 -11.04 1.27 -14.64
C HIS A 132 -12.14 0.32 -15.13
N GLY A 133 -12.85 -0.27 -14.23
CA GLY A 133 -13.98 -1.13 -14.52
C GLY A 133 -15.27 -0.39 -14.35
#